data_fe97df4dadd2c871d14ea3f4fe2ac74b
#
_entry.id   fe97df4dadd2c871d14ea3f4fe2ac74b
#
_cell.length_a   1.000
_cell.length_b   1.000
_cell.length_c   1.000
_cell.angle_alpha   90.00
_cell.angle_beta   90.00
_cell.angle_gamma   90.00
#
_symmetry.space_group_name_H-M   'P 1'
#
loop_
_entity.id
_entity.type
_entity.pdbx_description
1 polymer ?
#
loop_
_entity_poly.entity_id
_entity_poly.type
_entity_poly.pdbx_seq_one_letter_code
_entity_poly.pdbx_strand_id
1 'polypeptide(L)'
;MNMGTIQKIIMMFQEAFEKLQVRVSLRKIEDLAILVHKAMTVHGRKYHTSGHIFSFAELADPFQSLAALFHDLICYQVDRGFAPEIERIIAPYLQAKEGKLFLTEERRPNDRPFTLTCDVFGFQAGQQLPLFAGLSEFLSALVMHKELTGILSEKDILPITVCIEATIPFRGKNDRGESSPEMLEQRVTMIQQRDRLFMNPGEIEEIIKRAVVFANKDVENFAEHDPGKFLDNTWQLLPETNVSLRAREIYSIKDYRQALQKMEGFFGGLNLDNIFHRYRGVPAEPEFQHLVTS
;
A
#
# COMPACT_ATOMS: atom_id res chain seq x y z
N MET A 1 -1.02 22.99 21.21
CA MET A 1 -1.68 21.75 21.65
C MET A 1 -1.27 20.64 20.70
N ASN A 2 -0.81 19.52 21.24
CA ASN A 2 -0.44 18.38 20.36
C ASN A 2 -1.72 17.72 19.89
N MET A 3 -1.98 17.75 18.60
CA MET A 3 -3.19 17.18 17.98
C MET A 3 -3.16 15.65 18.07
N GLY A 4 -4.25 15.03 18.49
CA GLY A 4 -4.34 13.57 18.59
C GLY A 4 -4.25 12.88 17.23
N THR A 5 -3.80 11.62 17.19
CA THR A 5 -3.62 10.83 15.97
C THR A 5 -4.89 10.79 15.10
N ILE A 6 -6.04 10.49 15.71
CA ILE A 6 -7.31 10.41 14.98
C ILE A 6 -7.72 11.76 14.37
N GLN A 7 -7.43 12.86 15.05
CA GLN A 7 -7.72 14.20 14.53
C GLN A 7 -6.87 14.51 13.29
N LYS A 8 -5.60 14.09 13.27
CA LYS A 8 -4.74 14.22 12.09
C LYS A 8 -5.29 13.43 10.90
N ILE A 9 -5.74 12.19 11.14
CA ILE A 9 -6.36 11.35 10.11
C ILE A 9 -7.63 12.01 9.55
N ILE A 10 -8.50 12.55 10.41
CA ILE A 10 -9.70 13.28 10.01
C ILE A 10 -9.32 14.47 9.12
N MET A 11 -8.31 15.26 9.51
CA MET A 11 -7.86 16.40 8.72
C MET A 11 -7.33 15.97 7.35
N MET A 12 -6.53 14.91 7.27
CA MET A 12 -6.03 14.37 6.00
C MET A 12 -7.19 14.00 5.05
N PHE A 13 -8.23 13.33 5.56
CA PHE A 13 -9.43 13.04 4.78
C PHE A 13 -10.13 14.32 4.32
N GLN A 14 -10.34 15.28 5.22
CA GLN A 14 -11.00 16.55 4.90
C GLN A 14 -10.26 17.32 3.80
N GLU A 15 -8.95 17.49 3.95
CA GLU A 15 -8.10 18.16 2.98
C GLU A 15 -8.09 17.47 1.62
N ALA A 16 -8.03 16.12 1.60
CA ALA A 16 -8.05 15.36 0.36
C ALA A 16 -9.40 15.52 -0.36
N PHE A 17 -10.53 15.38 0.34
CA PHE A 17 -11.86 15.55 -0.26
C PHE A 17 -12.13 17.01 -0.69
N GLU A 18 -11.64 17.99 0.05
CA GLU A 18 -11.73 19.40 -0.32
C GLU A 18 -10.97 19.68 -1.63
N LYS A 19 -9.72 19.20 -1.75
CA LYS A 19 -8.92 19.32 -2.98
C LYS A 19 -9.57 18.62 -4.18
N LEU A 20 -10.26 17.51 -3.95
CA LEU A 20 -11.03 16.79 -4.98
C LEU A 20 -12.41 17.44 -5.23
N GLN A 21 -12.77 18.50 -4.50
CA GLN A 21 -14.07 19.19 -4.59
C GLN A 21 -15.27 18.25 -4.33
N VAL A 22 -15.08 17.24 -3.48
CA VAL A 22 -16.11 16.27 -3.11
C VAL A 22 -16.64 16.56 -1.72
N ARG A 23 -17.97 16.64 -1.60
CA ARG A 23 -18.64 16.87 -0.31
C ARG A 23 -18.90 15.55 0.39
N VAL A 24 -18.29 15.38 1.55
CA VAL A 24 -18.47 14.20 2.41
C VAL A 24 -18.98 14.65 3.77
N SER A 25 -19.93 13.94 4.34
CA SER A 25 -20.43 14.26 5.68
C SER A 25 -19.34 14.04 6.73
N LEU A 26 -19.29 14.88 7.75
CA LEU A 26 -18.32 14.74 8.84
C LEU A 26 -18.40 13.33 9.47
N ARG A 27 -19.61 12.80 9.66
CA ARG A 27 -19.81 11.44 10.19
C ARG A 27 -19.10 10.37 9.33
N LYS A 28 -19.21 10.46 7.99
CA LYS A 28 -18.52 9.48 7.12
C LYS A 28 -17.01 9.64 7.21
N ILE A 29 -16.50 10.87 7.32
CA ILE A 29 -15.06 11.13 7.52
C ILE A 29 -14.59 10.55 8.86
N GLU A 30 -15.37 10.71 9.93
CA GLU A 30 -15.07 10.12 11.24
C GLU A 30 -15.09 8.58 11.17
N ASP A 31 -16.07 7.97 10.49
CA ASP A 31 -16.14 6.53 10.30
C ASP A 31 -14.90 5.98 9.57
N LEU A 32 -14.48 6.66 8.48
CA LEU A 32 -13.25 6.33 7.75
C LEU A 32 -12.00 6.49 8.63
N ALA A 33 -11.92 7.58 9.39
CA ALA A 33 -10.79 7.83 10.27
C ALA A 33 -10.70 6.79 11.42
N ILE A 34 -11.84 6.36 11.95
CA ILE A 34 -11.91 5.28 12.95
C ILE A 34 -11.42 3.96 12.35
N LEU A 35 -11.84 3.63 11.12
CA LEU A 35 -11.40 2.42 10.42
C LEU A 35 -9.87 2.39 10.28
N VAL A 36 -9.29 3.47 9.74
CA VAL A 36 -7.84 3.61 9.57
C VAL A 36 -7.13 3.58 10.91
N HIS A 37 -7.60 4.35 11.90
CA HIS A 37 -6.97 4.41 13.22
C HIS A 37 -6.94 3.04 13.90
N LYS A 38 -8.03 2.29 13.88
CA LYS A 38 -8.11 0.93 14.44
C LYS A 38 -7.11 -0.01 13.75
N ALA A 39 -7.02 0.04 12.42
CA ALA A 39 -6.08 -0.79 11.67
C ALA A 39 -4.62 -0.46 12.03
N MET A 40 -4.28 0.82 12.17
CA MET A 40 -2.92 1.27 12.51
C MET A 40 -2.52 1.06 13.98
N THR A 41 -3.47 0.69 14.85
CA THR A 41 -3.21 0.45 16.29
C THR A 41 -3.21 -1.02 16.66
N VAL A 42 -3.16 -1.94 15.70
CA VAL A 42 -3.04 -3.37 15.94
C VAL A 42 -1.74 -3.68 16.70
N HIS A 43 -1.84 -4.48 17.76
CA HIS A 43 -0.74 -4.71 18.73
C HIS A 43 0.58 -5.19 18.12
N GLY A 44 0.54 -5.90 16.99
CA GLY A 44 1.74 -6.41 16.32
C GLY A 44 2.54 -5.36 15.55
N ARG A 45 1.94 -4.22 15.23
CA ARG A 45 2.51 -3.18 14.37
C ARG A 45 3.45 -2.27 15.17
N LYS A 46 4.65 -2.05 14.65
CA LYS A 46 5.67 -1.15 15.19
C LYS A 46 6.16 -0.16 14.13
N TYR A 47 6.33 -0.63 12.90
CA TYR A 47 6.69 0.17 11.73
C TYR A 47 5.45 0.70 11.01
N HIS A 48 4.53 -0.19 10.60
CA HIS A 48 3.31 0.16 9.88
C HIS A 48 2.24 0.75 10.82
N THR A 49 2.53 1.95 11.32
CA THR A 49 1.70 2.69 12.28
C THR A 49 1.19 4.00 11.69
N SER A 50 0.36 4.73 12.44
CA SER A 50 -0.08 6.07 12.02
C SER A 50 1.08 7.03 11.77
N GLY A 51 2.24 6.82 12.41
CA GLY A 51 3.46 7.60 12.14
C GLY A 51 3.92 7.46 10.70
N HIS A 52 3.86 6.23 10.16
CA HIS A 52 4.17 5.97 8.76
C HIS A 52 3.20 6.69 7.81
N ILE A 53 1.89 6.66 8.06
CA ILE A 53 0.92 7.44 7.27
C ILE A 53 1.30 8.93 7.25
N PHE A 54 1.69 9.49 8.39
CA PHE A 54 2.00 10.92 8.50
C PHE A 54 3.30 11.32 7.80
N SER A 55 4.21 10.38 7.48
CA SER A 55 5.41 10.67 6.67
C SER A 55 5.07 11.05 5.22
N PHE A 56 3.86 10.69 4.75
CA PHE A 56 3.36 11.10 3.43
C PHE A 56 2.72 12.50 3.39
N ALA A 57 2.62 13.20 4.54
CA ALA A 57 1.97 14.52 4.60
C ALA A 57 2.64 15.59 3.72
N GLU A 58 3.89 15.37 3.29
CA GLU A 58 4.60 16.22 2.35
C GLU A 58 4.07 16.09 0.92
N LEU A 59 3.40 14.98 0.59
CA LEU A 59 2.77 14.77 -0.71
C LEU A 59 1.45 15.54 -0.75
N ALA A 60 1.47 16.69 -1.41
CA ALA A 60 0.31 17.59 -1.47
C ALA A 60 -0.83 17.09 -2.39
N ASP A 61 -0.64 15.98 -3.09
CA ASP A 61 -1.61 15.40 -4.03
C ASP A 61 -2.72 14.66 -3.27
N PRO A 62 -4.01 14.94 -3.54
CA PRO A 62 -5.12 14.34 -2.78
C PRO A 62 -5.26 12.84 -3.00
N PHE A 63 -4.90 12.31 -4.17
CA PHE A 63 -4.95 10.87 -4.44
C PHE A 63 -3.87 10.13 -3.66
N GLN A 64 -2.66 10.70 -3.57
CA GLN A 64 -1.59 10.15 -2.75
C GLN A 64 -1.93 10.24 -1.25
N SER A 65 -2.56 11.32 -0.79
CA SER A 65 -3.02 11.45 0.59
C SER A 65 -4.04 10.37 0.95
N LEU A 66 -5.01 10.10 0.05
CA LEU A 66 -5.96 9.01 0.25
C LEU A 66 -5.26 7.63 0.16
N ALA A 67 -4.33 7.43 -0.76
CA ALA A 67 -3.55 6.20 -0.82
C ALA A 67 -2.76 5.97 0.47
N ALA A 68 -2.12 7.00 1.03
CA ALA A 68 -1.39 6.92 2.30
C ALA A 68 -2.27 6.46 3.47
N LEU A 69 -3.53 6.94 3.51
CA LEU A 69 -4.47 6.55 4.56
C LEU A 69 -4.89 5.07 4.47
N PHE A 70 -4.82 4.46 3.28
CA PHE A 70 -5.35 3.12 3.07
C PHE A 70 -4.32 2.04 2.72
N HIS A 71 -3.10 2.36 2.19
CA HIS A 71 -2.19 1.34 1.63
C HIS A 71 -1.82 0.23 2.61
N ASP A 72 -1.61 0.59 3.87
CA ASP A 72 -1.26 -0.31 4.97
C ASP A 72 -2.44 -0.67 5.88
N LEU A 73 -3.67 -0.50 5.40
CA LEU A 73 -4.85 -0.81 6.21
C LEU A 73 -4.83 -2.27 6.68
N ILE A 74 -4.30 -3.15 5.85
CA ILE A 74 -4.08 -4.56 6.13
C ILE A 74 -2.57 -4.86 6.00
N CYS A 75 -1.98 -5.37 7.06
CA CYS A 75 -0.66 -5.96 7.06
C CYS A 75 -0.79 -7.44 7.49
N TYR A 76 -1.21 -8.30 6.56
CA TYR A 76 -1.64 -9.66 6.84
C TYR A 76 -0.61 -10.47 7.62
N GLN A 77 0.69 -10.30 7.27
CA GLN A 77 1.78 -11.01 7.93
C GLN A 77 1.95 -10.60 9.40
N VAL A 78 1.53 -9.38 9.76
CA VAL A 78 1.69 -8.81 11.11
C VAL A 78 0.42 -8.97 11.94
N ASP A 79 -0.74 -8.71 11.35
CA ASP A 79 -2.01 -8.53 12.06
C ASP A 79 -2.59 -9.83 12.62
N ARG A 80 -2.16 -11.01 12.13
CA ARG A 80 -2.64 -12.35 12.52
C ARG A 80 -4.16 -12.55 12.36
N GLY A 81 -4.77 -11.80 11.46
CA GLY A 81 -6.20 -11.80 11.21
C GLY A 81 -6.66 -10.43 10.76
N PHE A 82 -7.94 -10.24 10.70
CA PHE A 82 -8.54 -9.00 10.24
C PHE A 82 -9.41 -8.38 11.36
N ALA A 83 -9.42 -7.06 11.46
CA ALA A 83 -10.42 -6.39 12.29
C ALA A 83 -11.83 -6.75 11.78
N PRO A 84 -12.84 -6.92 12.68
CA PRO A 84 -14.17 -7.39 12.28
C PRO A 84 -14.84 -6.54 11.20
N GLU A 85 -14.57 -5.24 11.19
CA GLU A 85 -15.07 -4.31 10.19
C GLU A 85 -14.46 -4.59 8.80
N ILE A 86 -13.15 -4.84 8.76
CA ILE A 86 -12.40 -5.19 7.54
C ILE A 86 -12.81 -6.58 7.07
N GLU A 87 -12.87 -7.56 7.96
CA GLU A 87 -13.24 -8.93 7.64
C GLU A 87 -14.60 -9.01 6.94
N ARG A 88 -15.59 -8.26 7.40
CA ARG A 88 -16.91 -8.20 6.75
C ARG A 88 -16.84 -7.72 5.30
N ILE A 89 -15.90 -6.85 4.97
CA ILE A 89 -15.73 -6.33 3.62
C ILE A 89 -15.03 -7.35 2.73
N ILE A 90 -13.96 -8.00 3.22
CA ILE A 90 -13.10 -8.85 2.41
C ILE A 90 -13.49 -10.33 2.39
N ALA A 91 -14.15 -10.85 3.44
CA ALA A 91 -14.52 -12.26 3.55
C ALA A 91 -15.29 -12.81 2.34
N PRO A 92 -16.22 -12.06 1.70
CA PRO A 92 -16.92 -12.55 0.52
C PRO A 92 -16.01 -12.83 -0.70
N TYR A 93 -14.80 -12.32 -0.70
CA TYR A 93 -13.84 -12.41 -1.82
C TYR A 93 -12.72 -13.40 -1.57
N LEU A 94 -12.66 -13.99 -0.39
CA LEU A 94 -11.55 -14.84 0.04
C LEU A 94 -12.03 -16.26 0.32
N GLN A 95 -11.17 -17.22 -0.03
CA GLN A 95 -11.31 -18.62 0.35
C GLN A 95 -9.99 -19.07 0.99
N ALA A 96 -10.09 -19.63 2.20
CA ALA A 96 -8.94 -20.26 2.86
C ALA A 96 -8.90 -21.75 2.49
N LYS A 97 -7.79 -22.20 1.89
CA LYS A 97 -7.54 -23.61 1.55
C LYS A 97 -6.12 -23.95 2.00
N GLU A 98 -5.97 -24.95 2.84
CA GLU A 98 -4.65 -25.44 3.32
C GLU A 98 -3.74 -24.33 3.90
N GLY A 99 -4.32 -23.42 4.66
CA GLY A 99 -3.60 -22.29 5.27
C GLY A 99 -3.16 -21.18 4.29
N LYS A 100 -3.61 -21.24 3.05
CA LYS A 100 -3.38 -20.24 2.01
C LYS A 100 -4.68 -19.50 1.68
N LEU A 101 -4.55 -18.25 1.25
CA LEU A 101 -5.67 -17.45 0.79
C LEU A 101 -5.77 -17.46 -0.74
N PHE A 102 -6.98 -17.62 -1.22
CA PHE A 102 -7.32 -17.57 -2.63
C PHE A 102 -8.42 -16.54 -2.85
N LEU A 103 -8.43 -15.91 -4.01
CA LEU A 103 -9.61 -15.18 -4.45
C LEU A 103 -10.76 -16.15 -4.72
N THR A 104 -11.99 -15.69 -4.48
CA THR A 104 -13.18 -16.48 -4.83
C THR A 104 -13.18 -16.84 -6.30
N GLU A 105 -13.59 -18.08 -6.62
CA GLU A 105 -13.79 -18.54 -8.00
C GLU A 105 -15.05 -17.94 -8.62
N GLU A 106 -15.96 -17.43 -7.79
CA GLU A 106 -17.19 -16.80 -8.25
C GLU A 106 -16.87 -15.48 -8.97
N ARG A 107 -17.16 -15.43 -10.25
CA ARG A 107 -17.09 -14.18 -11.01
C ARG A 107 -18.19 -13.23 -10.53
N ARG A 108 -17.80 -12.02 -10.13
CA ARG A 108 -18.72 -10.98 -9.66
C ARG A 108 -18.69 -9.78 -10.62
N PRO A 109 -19.20 -9.94 -11.86
CA PRO A 109 -19.08 -8.88 -12.88
C PRO A 109 -19.80 -7.59 -12.48
N ASN A 110 -20.81 -7.69 -11.60
CA ASN A 110 -21.55 -6.51 -11.09
C ASN A 110 -20.90 -5.89 -9.85
N ASP A 111 -19.84 -6.50 -9.31
CA ASP A 111 -19.08 -5.92 -8.20
C ASP A 111 -17.89 -5.13 -8.75
N ARG A 112 -18.17 -3.92 -9.10
CA ARG A 112 -17.23 -3.02 -9.76
C ARG A 112 -15.97 -2.75 -8.92
N PRO A 113 -16.07 -2.44 -7.60
CA PRO A 113 -14.91 -2.29 -6.73
C PRO A 113 -13.97 -3.50 -6.78
N PHE A 114 -14.50 -4.70 -6.64
CA PHE A 114 -13.70 -5.92 -6.69
C PHE A 114 -13.05 -6.12 -8.07
N THR A 115 -13.84 -6.00 -9.14
CA THR A 115 -13.34 -6.22 -10.50
C THR A 115 -12.24 -5.23 -10.87
N LEU A 116 -12.43 -3.94 -10.60
CA LEU A 116 -11.43 -2.91 -10.90
C LEU A 116 -10.15 -3.12 -10.09
N THR A 117 -10.27 -3.46 -8.81
CA THR A 117 -9.10 -3.75 -7.97
C THR A 117 -8.34 -4.97 -8.51
N CYS A 118 -9.03 -6.07 -8.87
CA CYS A 118 -8.39 -7.22 -9.51
C CYS A 118 -7.64 -6.84 -10.79
N ASP A 119 -8.25 -6.03 -11.64
CA ASP A 119 -7.65 -5.63 -12.92
C ASP A 119 -6.38 -4.77 -12.71
N VAL A 120 -6.39 -3.83 -11.76
CA VAL A 120 -5.21 -3.01 -11.43
C VAL A 120 -4.07 -3.87 -10.89
N PHE A 121 -4.38 -4.84 -10.03
CA PHE A 121 -3.38 -5.76 -9.47
C PHE A 121 -3.00 -6.91 -10.42
N GLY A 122 -3.72 -7.10 -11.50
CA GLY A 122 -3.53 -8.24 -12.43
C GLY A 122 -3.92 -9.58 -11.81
N PHE A 123 -4.80 -9.60 -10.81
CA PHE A 123 -5.24 -10.81 -10.12
C PHE A 123 -6.50 -11.40 -10.79
N GLN A 124 -6.63 -12.72 -10.70
CA GLN A 124 -7.73 -13.46 -11.33
C GLN A 124 -8.57 -14.24 -10.30
N ALA A 125 -9.83 -14.47 -10.63
CA ALA A 125 -10.71 -15.32 -9.82
C ALA A 125 -10.09 -16.72 -9.63
N GLY A 126 -10.17 -17.26 -8.40
CA GLY A 126 -9.59 -18.54 -8.04
C GLY A 126 -8.07 -18.53 -7.83
N GLN A 127 -7.40 -17.41 -8.08
CA GLN A 127 -5.95 -17.30 -7.91
C GLN A 127 -5.57 -17.36 -6.42
N GLN A 128 -4.46 -18.06 -6.11
CA GLN A 128 -3.82 -17.94 -4.80
C GLN A 128 -3.24 -16.53 -4.66
N LEU A 129 -3.54 -15.86 -3.57
CA LEU A 129 -2.94 -14.56 -3.26
C LEU A 129 -1.51 -14.75 -2.74
N PRO A 130 -0.52 -14.11 -3.36
CA PRO A 130 0.87 -14.26 -2.97
C PRO A 130 1.14 -13.46 -1.69
N LEU A 131 1.57 -14.17 -0.63
CA LEU A 131 1.74 -13.60 0.73
C LEU A 131 2.66 -12.37 0.78
N PHE A 132 3.73 -12.35 -0.03
CA PHE A 132 4.75 -11.30 -0.05
C PHE A 132 4.79 -10.50 -1.36
N ALA A 133 3.78 -10.63 -2.20
CA ALA A 133 3.74 -9.95 -3.49
C ALA A 133 2.32 -9.43 -3.80
N GLY A 134 1.79 -8.59 -2.91
CA GLY A 134 0.60 -7.81 -3.15
C GLY A 134 -0.66 -8.25 -2.40
N LEU A 135 -0.61 -9.26 -1.51
CA LEU A 135 -1.80 -9.67 -0.76
C LEU A 135 -2.32 -8.57 0.15
N SER A 136 -1.45 -7.95 0.94
CA SER A 136 -1.82 -6.89 1.89
C SER A 136 -2.32 -5.65 1.16
N GLU A 137 -1.59 -5.23 0.14
CA GLU A 137 -1.88 -4.08 -0.69
C GLU A 137 -3.20 -4.27 -1.48
N PHE A 138 -3.41 -5.46 -2.04
CA PHE A 138 -4.66 -5.78 -2.73
C PHE A 138 -5.88 -5.69 -1.81
N LEU A 139 -5.80 -6.31 -0.63
CA LEU A 139 -6.90 -6.28 0.33
C LEU A 139 -7.15 -4.86 0.87
N SER A 140 -6.09 -4.10 1.13
CA SER A 140 -6.16 -2.69 1.52
C SER A 140 -6.84 -1.84 0.43
N ALA A 141 -6.44 -2.02 -0.83
CA ALA A 141 -7.05 -1.34 -1.98
C ALA A 141 -8.52 -1.74 -2.16
N LEU A 142 -8.87 -3.02 -1.95
CA LEU A 142 -10.26 -3.47 -2.02
C LEU A 142 -11.14 -2.82 -0.95
N VAL A 143 -10.65 -2.74 0.29
CA VAL A 143 -11.36 -2.03 1.37
C VAL A 143 -11.51 -0.55 1.04
N MET A 144 -10.42 0.11 0.62
CA MET A 144 -10.46 1.50 0.17
C MET A 144 -11.52 1.72 -0.91
N HIS A 145 -11.51 0.91 -1.95
CA HIS A 145 -12.45 1.02 -3.05
C HIS A 145 -13.90 0.86 -2.58
N LYS A 146 -14.19 -0.13 -1.72
CA LYS A 146 -15.52 -0.33 -1.14
C LYS A 146 -15.97 0.86 -0.29
N GLU A 147 -15.10 1.39 0.53
CA GLU A 147 -15.41 2.51 1.44
C GLU A 147 -15.60 3.84 0.71
N LEU A 148 -14.92 4.04 -0.44
CA LEU A 148 -15.00 5.27 -1.23
C LEU A 148 -16.02 5.19 -2.39
N THR A 149 -16.58 4.01 -2.67
CA THR A 149 -17.66 3.85 -3.67
C THR A 149 -18.88 4.70 -3.27
N GLY A 150 -19.41 5.48 -4.21
CA GLY A 150 -20.50 6.42 -3.96
C GLY A 150 -20.06 7.78 -3.38
N ILE A 151 -18.79 7.91 -3.00
CA ILE A 151 -18.15 9.17 -2.59
C ILE A 151 -17.34 9.73 -3.78
N LEU A 152 -16.48 8.89 -4.35
CA LEU A 152 -15.63 9.24 -5.50
C LEU A 152 -16.11 8.51 -6.75
N SER A 153 -15.82 9.11 -7.91
CA SER A 153 -16.01 8.44 -9.19
C SER A 153 -14.97 7.34 -9.41
N GLU A 154 -15.23 6.38 -10.31
CA GLU A 154 -14.23 5.37 -10.68
C GLU A 154 -12.95 6.00 -11.25
N LYS A 155 -13.08 7.12 -11.97
CA LYS A 155 -11.95 7.88 -12.50
C LYS A 155 -11.07 8.43 -11.37
N ASP A 156 -11.65 8.79 -10.22
CA ASP A 156 -10.91 9.30 -9.06
C ASP A 156 -10.38 8.17 -8.15
N ILE A 157 -11.09 7.04 -8.08
CA ILE A 157 -10.64 5.86 -7.30
C ILE A 157 -9.45 5.18 -7.97
N LEU A 158 -9.42 5.13 -9.30
CA LEU A 158 -8.36 4.44 -10.05
C LEU A 158 -6.95 4.95 -9.69
N PRO A 159 -6.63 6.26 -9.67
CA PRO A 159 -5.32 6.77 -9.25
C PRO A 159 -4.92 6.33 -7.84
N ILE A 160 -5.87 6.27 -6.90
CA ILE A 160 -5.61 5.83 -5.52
C ILE A 160 -5.25 4.34 -5.51
N THR A 161 -6.03 3.52 -6.23
CA THR A 161 -5.78 2.07 -6.36
C THR A 161 -4.42 1.79 -6.99
N VAL A 162 -4.05 2.57 -8.01
CA VAL A 162 -2.76 2.48 -8.71
C VAL A 162 -1.59 2.86 -7.77
N CYS A 163 -1.75 3.89 -6.94
CA CYS A 163 -0.76 4.24 -5.91
C CYS A 163 -0.55 3.08 -4.92
N ILE A 164 -1.64 2.46 -4.44
CA ILE A 164 -1.55 1.33 -3.49
C ILE A 164 -0.91 0.11 -4.17
N GLU A 165 -1.25 -0.22 -5.41
CA GLU A 165 -0.60 -1.33 -6.14
C GLU A 165 0.90 -1.10 -6.30
N ALA A 166 1.32 0.15 -6.54
CA ALA A 166 2.72 0.50 -6.74
C ALA A 166 3.57 0.29 -5.47
N THR A 167 2.99 0.30 -4.27
CA THR A 167 3.74 0.03 -3.02
C THR A 167 4.08 -1.45 -2.81
N ILE A 168 3.65 -2.38 -3.68
CA ILE A 168 4.12 -3.77 -3.61
C ILE A 168 5.65 -3.77 -3.79
N PRO A 169 6.43 -4.13 -2.73
CA PRO A 169 7.86 -3.89 -2.73
C PRO A 169 8.65 -4.96 -3.51
N PHE A 170 9.91 -4.68 -3.77
CA PHE A 170 10.93 -5.63 -4.27
C PHE A 170 10.59 -6.29 -5.61
N ARG A 171 9.91 -5.57 -6.50
CA ARG A 171 9.55 -6.07 -7.83
C ARG A 171 10.58 -5.67 -8.87
N GLY A 172 11.34 -6.65 -9.36
CA GLY A 172 12.22 -6.48 -10.51
C GLY A 172 11.46 -6.41 -11.85
N LYS A 173 12.23 -6.32 -12.93
CA LYS A 173 11.69 -6.42 -14.29
C LYS A 173 11.17 -7.83 -14.57
N ASN A 174 10.12 -7.92 -15.37
CA ASN A 174 9.60 -9.20 -15.85
C ASN A 174 10.51 -9.82 -16.94
N ASP A 175 10.14 -11.01 -17.43
CA ASP A 175 10.89 -11.74 -18.49
C ASP A 175 11.01 -10.97 -19.82
N ARG A 176 10.18 -9.94 -20.03
CA ARG A 176 10.23 -9.03 -21.19
C ARG A 176 11.08 -7.80 -20.94
N GLY A 177 11.67 -7.67 -19.76
CA GLY A 177 12.44 -6.50 -19.35
C GLY A 177 11.58 -5.30 -18.93
N GLU A 178 10.27 -5.45 -18.78
CA GLU A 178 9.36 -4.40 -18.39
C GLU A 178 9.39 -4.20 -16.87
N SER A 179 9.48 -2.94 -16.45
CA SER A 179 9.43 -2.54 -15.04
C SER A 179 8.00 -2.58 -14.48
N SER A 180 7.88 -2.56 -13.14
CA SER A 180 6.57 -2.51 -12.48
C SER A 180 5.70 -1.32 -12.93
N PRO A 181 6.20 -0.08 -13.07
CA PRO A 181 5.41 1.03 -13.60
C PRO A 181 4.93 0.81 -15.05
N GLU A 182 5.76 0.21 -15.92
CA GLU A 182 5.37 -0.08 -17.31
C GLU A 182 4.27 -1.13 -17.38
N MET A 183 4.37 -2.20 -16.58
CA MET A 183 3.31 -3.20 -16.47
C MET A 183 2.00 -2.62 -15.93
N LEU A 184 2.11 -1.69 -14.97
CA LEU A 184 0.94 -1.01 -14.39
C LEU A 184 0.28 -0.08 -15.41
N GLU A 185 1.06 0.67 -16.20
CA GLU A 185 0.56 1.48 -17.32
C GLU A 185 -0.26 0.65 -18.31
N GLN A 186 0.23 -0.54 -18.70
CA GLN A 186 -0.48 -1.43 -19.60
C GLN A 186 -1.84 -1.85 -19.02
N ARG A 187 -1.89 -2.24 -17.76
CA ARG A 187 -3.14 -2.62 -17.09
C ARG A 187 -4.12 -1.45 -17.03
N VAL A 188 -3.66 -0.27 -16.63
CA VAL A 188 -4.50 0.94 -16.57
C VAL A 188 -5.02 1.33 -17.96
N THR A 189 -4.19 1.20 -19.00
CA THR A 189 -4.59 1.45 -20.39
C THR A 189 -5.70 0.48 -20.83
N MET A 190 -5.56 -0.81 -20.52
CA MET A 190 -6.60 -1.82 -20.84
C MET A 190 -7.91 -1.53 -20.10
N ILE A 191 -7.84 -1.17 -18.82
CA ILE A 191 -9.00 -0.79 -18.00
C ILE A 191 -9.70 0.41 -18.64
N GLN A 192 -8.96 1.47 -18.96
CA GLN A 192 -9.50 2.69 -19.55
C GLN A 192 -10.22 2.40 -20.87
N GLN A 193 -9.64 1.57 -21.74
CA GLN A 193 -10.24 1.20 -23.03
C GLN A 193 -11.52 0.36 -22.86
N ARG A 194 -11.48 -0.66 -22.00
CA ARG A 194 -12.62 -1.55 -21.73
C ARG A 194 -13.79 -0.80 -21.08
N ASP A 195 -13.49 0.00 -20.09
CA ASP A 195 -14.49 0.62 -19.20
C ASP A 195 -14.86 2.04 -19.62
N ARG A 196 -14.24 2.55 -20.67
CA ARG A 196 -14.50 3.89 -21.25
C ARG A 196 -14.42 5.00 -20.20
N LEU A 197 -13.35 4.99 -19.41
CA LEU A 197 -13.16 6.00 -18.35
C LEU A 197 -12.81 7.39 -18.90
N PHE A 198 -12.76 7.54 -20.25
CA PHE A 198 -12.51 8.80 -20.95
C PHE A 198 -11.22 9.52 -20.49
N MET A 199 -10.17 8.74 -20.28
CA MET A 199 -8.84 9.25 -19.99
C MET A 199 -7.96 9.22 -21.25
N ASN A 200 -7.20 10.29 -21.46
CA ASN A 200 -6.21 10.33 -22.52
C ASN A 200 -4.86 9.72 -22.04
N PRO A 201 -3.94 9.39 -22.97
CA PRO A 201 -2.64 8.80 -22.59
C PRO A 201 -1.81 9.65 -21.63
N GLY A 202 -1.90 10.99 -21.71
CA GLY A 202 -1.22 11.89 -20.78
C GLY A 202 -1.76 11.80 -19.36
N GLU A 203 -3.08 11.64 -19.19
CA GLU A 203 -3.67 11.43 -17.86
C GLU A 203 -3.23 10.09 -17.27
N ILE A 204 -3.12 9.04 -18.09
CA ILE A 204 -2.61 7.73 -17.64
C ILE A 204 -1.14 7.86 -17.20
N GLU A 205 -0.32 8.52 -18.01
CA GLU A 205 1.09 8.77 -17.68
C GLU A 205 1.24 9.49 -16.34
N GLU A 206 0.43 10.52 -16.09
CA GLU A 206 0.45 11.25 -14.83
C GLU A 206 -0.02 10.39 -13.62
N ILE A 207 -0.97 9.48 -13.82
CA ILE A 207 -1.36 8.50 -12.79
C ILE A 207 -0.17 7.61 -12.42
N ILE A 208 0.56 7.09 -13.41
CA ILE A 208 1.72 6.22 -13.15
C ILE A 208 2.88 7.00 -12.51
N LYS A 209 3.18 8.21 -12.96
CA LYS A 209 4.20 9.09 -12.33
C LYS A 209 3.86 9.35 -10.86
N ARG A 210 2.61 9.66 -10.56
CA ARG A 210 2.10 9.84 -9.19
C ARG A 210 2.33 8.59 -8.35
N ALA A 211 2.02 7.42 -8.88
CA ALA A 211 2.21 6.15 -8.19
C ALA A 211 3.69 5.83 -7.93
N VAL A 212 4.59 6.16 -8.87
CA VAL A 212 6.05 6.00 -8.68
C VAL A 212 6.56 6.91 -7.56
N VAL A 213 6.15 8.18 -7.52
CA VAL A 213 6.52 9.09 -6.43
C VAL A 213 6.02 8.55 -5.09
N PHE A 214 4.78 8.07 -5.04
CA PHE A 214 4.18 7.50 -3.85
C PHE A 214 4.93 6.24 -3.37
N ALA A 215 5.18 5.29 -4.26
CA ALA A 215 5.89 4.05 -3.94
C ALA A 215 7.34 4.31 -3.48
N ASN A 216 8.07 5.23 -4.13
CA ASN A 216 9.41 5.58 -3.69
C ASN A 216 9.41 6.25 -2.31
N LYS A 217 8.37 7.05 -1.99
CA LYS A 217 8.21 7.66 -0.66
C LYS A 217 7.94 6.61 0.42
N ASP A 218 7.18 5.57 0.10
CA ASP A 218 6.86 4.47 1.01
C ASP A 218 8.11 3.74 1.52
N VAL A 219 9.08 3.56 0.64
CA VAL A 219 10.32 2.83 0.92
C VAL A 219 11.55 3.75 1.07
N GLU A 220 11.36 5.06 1.19
CA GLU A 220 12.48 6.02 1.20
C GLU A 220 13.48 5.78 2.35
N ASN A 221 13.03 5.14 3.44
CA ASN A 221 13.90 4.75 4.55
C ASN A 221 15.04 3.81 4.12
N PHE A 222 14.89 3.09 3.01
CA PHE A 222 15.95 2.25 2.44
C PHE A 222 17.01 3.05 1.69
N ALA A 223 16.79 4.33 1.43
CA ALA A 223 17.75 5.26 0.84
C ALA A 223 18.50 6.12 1.88
N GLU A 224 18.40 5.81 3.17
CA GLU A 224 19.11 6.56 4.23
C GLU A 224 20.61 6.22 4.22
N HIS A 225 21.44 7.22 3.96
CA HIS A 225 22.90 7.08 3.87
C HIS A 225 23.61 6.97 5.22
N ASP A 226 23.01 7.49 6.29
CA ASP A 226 23.58 7.37 7.65
C ASP A 226 23.19 6.00 8.23
N PRO A 227 24.17 5.10 8.49
CA PRO A 227 23.87 3.76 9.01
C PRO A 227 23.12 3.76 10.34
N GLY A 228 23.37 4.76 11.20
CA GLY A 228 22.69 4.91 12.48
C GLY A 228 21.21 5.24 12.29
N LYS A 229 20.91 6.22 11.44
CA LYS A 229 19.52 6.59 11.10
C LYS A 229 18.80 5.47 10.34
N PHE A 230 19.49 4.80 9.41
CA PHE A 230 18.96 3.63 8.70
C PHE A 230 18.52 2.56 9.69
N LEU A 231 19.38 2.21 10.65
CA LEU A 231 19.05 1.24 11.69
C LEU A 231 17.91 1.72 12.59
N ASP A 232 17.89 2.96 13.01
CA ASP A 232 16.81 3.53 13.84
C ASP A 232 15.47 3.47 13.10
N ASN A 233 15.46 3.78 11.81
CA ASN A 233 14.26 3.76 10.96
C ASN A 233 13.76 2.33 10.72
N THR A 234 14.66 1.38 10.48
CA THR A 234 14.33 0.00 10.09
C THR A 234 14.21 -0.95 11.29
N TRP A 235 14.69 -0.55 12.48
CA TRP A 235 14.65 -1.37 13.69
C TRP A 235 13.24 -1.85 14.07
N GLN A 236 12.26 -1.03 13.81
CA GLN A 236 10.85 -1.33 14.10
C GLN A 236 10.28 -2.45 13.22
N LEU A 237 10.92 -2.76 12.08
CA LEU A 237 10.57 -3.93 11.25
C LEU A 237 10.96 -5.25 11.90
N LEU A 238 11.95 -5.26 12.79
CA LEU A 238 12.46 -6.50 13.41
C LEU A 238 11.35 -7.32 14.10
N PRO A 239 10.51 -6.75 15.00
CA PRO A 239 9.40 -7.49 15.59
C PRO A 239 8.29 -7.81 14.60
N GLU A 240 8.07 -7.01 13.57
CA GLU A 240 7.03 -7.28 12.58
C GLU A 240 7.39 -8.43 11.64
N THR A 241 8.65 -8.59 11.29
CA THR A 241 9.14 -9.66 10.42
C THR A 241 9.48 -10.94 11.16
N ASN A 242 9.53 -10.93 12.52
CA ASN A 242 9.88 -12.08 13.33
C ASN A 242 8.79 -12.42 14.35
N VAL A 243 8.09 -13.53 14.08
CA VAL A 243 6.96 -14.01 14.92
C VAL A 243 7.36 -14.22 16.39
N SER A 244 8.59 -14.67 16.65
CA SER A 244 9.12 -14.90 18.01
C SER A 244 9.25 -13.62 18.83
N LEU A 245 9.42 -12.45 18.18
CA LEU A 245 9.56 -11.16 18.84
C LEU A 245 8.24 -10.39 18.94
N ARG A 246 7.27 -10.71 18.10
CA ARG A 246 6.05 -9.94 17.90
C ARG A 246 5.06 -10.00 19.07
N ALA A 247 4.92 -11.14 19.71
CA ALA A 247 3.82 -11.41 20.64
C ALA A 247 4.27 -11.64 22.08
N ARG A 248 5.54 -11.44 22.39
CA ARG A 248 6.09 -11.70 23.73
C ARG A 248 6.77 -10.45 24.25
N GLU A 249 6.43 -10.05 25.45
CA GLU A 249 7.20 -9.06 26.21
C GLU A 249 8.57 -9.64 26.65
N ILE A 250 8.69 -10.98 26.66
CA ILE A 250 9.90 -11.70 27.02
C ILE A 250 10.26 -12.65 25.89
N TYR A 251 11.44 -12.50 25.31
CA TYR A 251 12.04 -13.40 24.31
C TYR A 251 13.44 -13.79 24.71
N SER A 252 13.90 -14.95 24.22
CA SER A 252 15.25 -15.43 24.53
C SER A 252 16.31 -14.67 23.71
N ILE A 253 17.54 -14.65 24.21
CA ILE A 253 18.69 -14.14 23.46
C ILE A 253 18.84 -14.86 22.11
N LYS A 254 18.47 -16.15 22.07
CA LYS A 254 18.49 -16.94 20.84
C LYS A 254 17.48 -16.41 19.81
N ASP A 255 16.24 -16.14 20.23
CA ASP A 255 15.20 -15.58 19.34
C ASP A 255 15.65 -14.26 18.75
N TYR A 256 16.22 -13.40 19.59
CA TYR A 256 16.73 -12.09 19.18
C TYR A 256 17.89 -12.20 18.18
N ARG A 257 18.87 -13.06 18.45
CA ARG A 257 19.99 -13.33 17.52
C ARG A 257 19.49 -13.85 16.18
N GLN A 258 18.55 -14.78 16.17
CA GLN A 258 17.97 -15.30 14.93
C GLN A 258 17.23 -14.21 14.13
N ALA A 259 16.55 -13.32 14.82
CA ALA A 259 15.88 -12.20 14.18
C ALA A 259 16.88 -11.24 13.54
N LEU A 260 17.97 -10.90 14.24
CA LEU A 260 19.05 -10.06 13.71
C LEU A 260 19.74 -10.70 12.50
N GLN A 261 20.05 -12.01 12.55
CA GLN A 261 20.66 -12.72 11.42
C GLN A 261 19.75 -12.71 10.17
N LYS A 262 18.44 -12.86 10.36
CA LYS A 262 17.47 -12.77 9.25
C LYS A 262 17.44 -11.36 8.67
N MET A 263 17.47 -10.34 9.54
CA MET A 263 17.47 -8.94 9.10
C MET A 263 18.75 -8.58 8.37
N GLU A 264 19.91 -9.02 8.86
CA GLU A 264 21.20 -8.88 8.18
C GLU A 264 21.17 -9.55 6.79
N GLY A 265 20.69 -10.81 6.72
CA GLY A 265 20.54 -11.50 5.44
C GLY A 265 19.56 -10.81 4.48
N PHE A 266 18.49 -10.24 5.01
CA PHE A 266 17.54 -9.46 4.22
C PHE A 266 18.21 -8.18 3.65
N PHE A 267 18.87 -7.39 4.49
CA PHE A 267 19.55 -6.17 4.04
C PHE A 267 20.71 -6.48 3.09
N GLY A 268 21.50 -7.53 3.35
CA GLY A 268 22.58 -7.96 2.45
C GLY A 268 22.10 -8.47 1.09
N GLY A 269 20.84 -8.85 0.97
CA GLY A 269 20.20 -9.31 -0.25
C GLY A 269 19.39 -8.25 -0.99
N LEU A 270 19.32 -7.02 -0.46
CA LEU A 270 18.56 -5.94 -1.10
C LEU A 270 19.19 -5.55 -2.44
N ASN A 271 18.34 -5.41 -3.45
CA ASN A 271 18.68 -4.81 -4.73
C ASN A 271 17.88 -3.51 -4.88
N LEU A 272 18.56 -2.39 -4.80
CA LEU A 272 17.94 -1.06 -4.86
C LEU A 272 17.17 -0.84 -6.17
N ASP A 273 17.61 -1.44 -7.28
CA ASP A 273 16.90 -1.39 -8.57
C ASP A 273 15.51 -2.05 -8.53
N ASN A 274 15.28 -2.93 -7.55
CA ASN A 274 13.98 -3.57 -7.33
C ASN A 274 13.12 -2.84 -6.28
N ILE A 275 13.71 -1.88 -5.57
CA ILE A 275 13.05 -1.10 -4.50
C ILE A 275 12.53 0.21 -5.06
N PHE A 276 13.43 0.97 -5.70
CA PHE A 276 13.11 2.29 -6.24
C PHE A 276 12.80 2.21 -7.73
N HIS A 277 11.81 2.98 -8.13
CA HIS A 277 11.36 2.98 -9.51
C HIS A 277 11.47 4.37 -10.12
N ARG A 278 11.76 4.41 -11.42
CA ARG A 278 11.73 5.61 -12.25
C ARG A 278 10.88 5.35 -13.47
N TYR A 279 10.02 6.31 -13.80
CA TYR A 279 9.14 6.18 -14.95
C TYR A 279 9.06 7.50 -15.71
N ARG A 280 9.43 7.48 -16.99
CA ARG A 280 9.38 8.64 -17.91
C ARG A 280 9.92 9.94 -17.29
N GLY A 281 11.10 9.85 -16.66
CA GLY A 281 11.79 10.99 -16.08
C GLY A 281 11.36 11.38 -14.66
N VAL A 282 10.48 10.62 -14.01
CA VAL A 282 10.03 10.85 -12.63
C VAL A 282 10.45 9.67 -11.75
N PRO A 283 11.13 9.90 -10.62
CA PRO A 283 11.76 11.17 -10.23
C PRO A 283 12.84 11.63 -11.21
N ALA A 284 13.29 12.88 -11.09
CA ALA A 284 14.39 13.40 -11.90
C ALA A 284 15.67 12.57 -11.68
N GLU A 285 16.56 12.54 -12.69
CA GLU A 285 17.78 11.69 -12.62
C GLU A 285 18.61 11.89 -11.35
N PRO A 286 18.90 13.14 -10.91
CA PRO A 286 19.68 13.35 -9.69
C PRO A 286 19.00 12.81 -8.43
N GLU A 287 17.67 12.94 -8.35
CA GLU A 287 16.86 12.43 -7.24
C GLU A 287 16.86 10.89 -7.24
N PHE A 288 16.71 10.28 -8.42
CA PHE A 288 16.73 8.83 -8.54
C PHE A 288 18.10 8.26 -8.18
N GLN A 289 19.19 8.90 -8.65
CA GLN A 289 20.54 8.48 -8.29
C GLN A 289 20.78 8.56 -6.76
N HIS A 290 20.24 9.57 -6.11
CA HIS A 290 20.30 9.66 -4.64
C HIS A 290 19.62 8.48 -3.95
N LEU A 291 18.48 8.00 -4.47
CA LEU A 291 17.76 6.85 -3.92
C LEU A 291 18.50 5.52 -4.10
N VAL A 292 19.23 5.34 -5.24
CA VAL A 292 19.83 4.04 -5.59
C VAL A 292 21.33 3.92 -5.27
N THR A 293 21.97 4.99 -4.79
CA THR A 293 23.40 4.99 -4.43
C THR A 293 23.65 4.93 -2.92
N SER A 294 22.63 4.68 -2.12
CA SER A 294 22.70 4.61 -0.65
C SER A 294 23.45 3.41 -0.14
#